data_79c0f58a52d3d9ada7c51a4f12c573ae
#
_entry.id   79c0f58a52d3d9ada7c51a4f12c573ae
#
_cell.length_a   1.000
_cell.length_b   1.000
_cell.length_c   1.000
_cell.angle_alpha   90.00
_cell.angle_beta   90.00
_cell.angle_gamma   90.00
#
_symmetry.space_group_name_H-M   'P 1'
#
loop_
_entity.id
_entity.type
_entity.pdbx_description
1 polymer ?
#
loop_
_entity_poly.entity_id
_entity_poly.type
_entity_poly.pdbx_seq_one_letter_code
_entity_poly.pdbx_strand_id
1 'polypeptide(L)'
;MNIIARVVAQSQPVNVATKSGDMAKRFVRLKEIGGEFADEFQSVILGPLATIDLAEGQLVSASIRFHIHENNGNTYQDVTIRDIVKL
;
A
#
# COMPACT_ATOMS: atom_id res chain seq x y z
N MET A 1 9.81 -6.38 3.46
CA MET A 1 10.15 -6.82 2.09
C MET A 1 10.21 -5.62 1.17
N ASN A 2 11.25 -5.49 0.40
CA ASN A 2 11.40 -4.40 -0.57
C ASN A 2 11.15 -4.93 -1.97
N ILE A 3 10.34 -4.19 -2.74
CA ILE A 3 10.05 -4.57 -4.12
C ILE A 3 10.11 -3.35 -5.03
N ILE A 4 10.34 -3.61 -6.30
CA ILE A 4 10.14 -2.62 -7.36
C ILE A 4 8.85 -3.02 -8.07
N ALA A 5 7.92 -2.08 -8.17
CA ALA A 5 6.60 -2.36 -8.68
C ALA A 5 6.04 -1.16 -9.45
N ARG A 6 4.95 -1.38 -10.15
CA ARG A 6 4.25 -0.34 -10.90
C ARG A 6 2.90 -0.07 -10.23
N VAL A 7 2.55 1.19 -10.09
CA VAL A 7 1.25 1.59 -9.56
C VAL A 7 0.19 1.29 -10.61
N VAL A 8 -0.77 0.43 -10.28
CA VAL A 8 -1.85 0.04 -11.20
C VAL A 8 -3.10 0.86 -10.94
N ALA A 9 -3.41 1.08 -9.66
CA ALA A 9 -4.57 1.84 -9.24
C ALA A 9 -4.35 2.41 -7.85
N GLN A 10 -5.07 3.46 -7.52
CA GLN A 10 -5.01 4.06 -6.19
C GLN A 10 -6.33 4.74 -5.86
N SER A 11 -6.67 4.77 -4.58
CA SER A 11 -7.80 5.55 -4.10
C SER A 11 -7.37 6.97 -3.78
N GLN A 12 -8.35 7.85 -3.57
CA GLN A 12 -8.06 9.16 -2.97
C GLN A 12 -7.68 8.97 -1.50
N PRO A 13 -6.80 9.82 -0.96
CA PRO A 13 -6.53 9.77 0.47
C PRO A 13 -7.79 10.09 1.27
N VAL A 14 -8.01 9.35 2.35
CA VAL A 14 -9.09 9.62 3.30
C VAL A 14 -8.50 9.75 4.69
N ASN A 15 -9.18 10.49 5.56
CA ASN A 15 -8.78 10.61 6.95
C ASN A 15 -9.54 9.58 7.78
N VAL A 16 -8.82 8.88 8.64
CA VAL A 16 -9.41 7.95 9.60
C VAL A 16 -9.09 8.43 11.01
N ALA A 17 -10.06 8.29 11.90
CA ALA A 17 -9.88 8.67 13.29
C ALA A 17 -9.07 7.60 14.02
N THR A 18 -8.07 8.03 14.77
CA THR A 18 -7.26 7.16 15.61
C THR A 18 -7.22 7.73 17.03
N LYS A 19 -6.67 6.97 17.97
CA LYS A 19 -6.48 7.42 19.35
C LYS A 19 -5.57 8.63 19.44
N SER A 20 -4.68 8.81 18.46
CA SER A 20 -3.72 9.91 18.40
C SER A 20 -4.19 11.08 17.53
N GLY A 21 -5.42 11.03 17.02
CA GLY A 21 -5.97 12.02 16.11
C GLY A 21 -6.22 11.44 14.73
N ASP A 22 -6.47 12.28 13.75
CA ASP A 22 -6.74 11.84 12.40
C ASP A 22 -5.47 11.41 11.69
N MET A 23 -5.60 10.36 10.86
CA MET A 23 -4.50 9.84 10.08
C MET A 23 -4.96 9.66 8.63
N ALA A 24 -4.16 10.10 7.67
CA ALA A 24 -4.44 9.88 6.26
C ALA A 24 -4.24 8.41 5.92
N LYS A 25 -5.08 7.89 5.02
CA LYS A 25 -5.04 6.51 4.56
C LYS A 25 -5.34 6.47 3.07
N ARG A 26 -4.60 5.66 2.33
CA ARG A 26 -4.81 5.48 0.90
C ARG A 26 -4.61 4.00 0.56
N PHE A 27 -5.45 3.48 -0.33
CA PHE A 27 -5.24 2.16 -0.92
C PHE A 27 -4.46 2.32 -2.22
N VAL A 28 -3.48 1.46 -2.41
CA VAL A 28 -2.65 1.44 -3.61
C VAL A 28 -2.51 -0.01 -4.08
N ARG A 29 -2.84 -0.26 -5.33
CA ARG A 29 -2.62 -1.57 -5.96
C ARG A 29 -1.31 -1.50 -6.72
N LEU A 30 -0.43 -2.45 -6.42
CA LEU A 30 0.88 -2.56 -7.04
C LEU A 30 0.97 -3.84 -7.84
N LYS A 31 1.71 -3.79 -8.96
CA LYS A 31 2.01 -4.96 -9.78
C LYS A 31 3.51 -5.15 -9.84
N GLU A 32 3.98 -6.36 -9.57
CA GLU A 32 5.39 -6.70 -9.68
C GLU A 32 5.88 -6.46 -11.10
N ILE A 33 7.18 -6.13 -11.23
CA ILE A 33 7.81 -6.04 -12.54
C ILE A 33 8.01 -7.46 -13.06
N GLY A 34 7.48 -7.72 -14.24
CA GLY A 34 7.53 -9.04 -14.83
C GLY A 34 6.67 -9.10 -16.08
N GLY A 35 6.42 -10.32 -16.54
CA GLY A 35 5.64 -10.54 -17.74
C GLY A 35 4.13 -10.61 -17.45
N GLU A 36 3.45 -11.33 -18.32
CA GLU A 36 2.00 -11.47 -18.31
C GLU A 36 1.44 -12.02 -17.00
N PHE A 37 2.22 -12.84 -16.29
CA PHE A 37 1.79 -13.50 -15.06
C PHE A 37 2.32 -12.85 -13.79
N ALA A 38 2.78 -11.60 -13.89
CA ALA A 38 3.22 -10.87 -12.70
C ALA A 38 2.06 -10.64 -11.73
N ASP A 39 2.35 -10.79 -10.44
CA ASP A 39 1.34 -10.68 -9.40
C ASP A 39 0.99 -9.22 -9.10
N GLU A 40 -0.29 -9.01 -8.79
CA GLU A 40 -0.80 -7.76 -8.27
C GLU A 40 -1.24 -7.96 -6.82
N PHE A 41 -1.11 -6.91 -6.02
CA PHE A 41 -1.63 -6.94 -4.66
C PHE A 41 -2.09 -5.56 -4.23
N GLN A 42 -3.04 -5.57 -3.29
CA GLN A 42 -3.58 -4.33 -2.72
C GLN A 42 -2.88 -4.04 -1.41
N SER A 43 -2.46 -2.80 -1.24
CA SER A 43 -1.75 -2.36 -0.06
C SER A 43 -2.36 -1.07 0.48
N VAL A 44 -1.95 -0.71 1.70
CA VAL A 44 -2.43 0.48 2.39
C VAL A 44 -1.23 1.34 2.75
N ILE A 45 -1.32 2.64 2.49
CA ILE A 45 -0.37 3.62 2.99
C ILE A 45 -1.05 4.42 4.10
N LEU A 46 -0.39 4.54 5.24
CA LEU A 46 -0.90 5.29 6.39
C LEU A 46 -0.01 6.47 6.71
N GLY A 47 -0.62 7.55 7.25
CA GLY A 47 0.09 8.72 7.72
C GLY A 47 0.48 9.68 6.60
N PRO A 48 1.51 10.53 6.81
CA PRO A 48 1.89 11.56 5.84
C PRO A 48 2.24 10.99 4.46
N LEU A 49 2.76 9.78 4.41
CA LEU A 49 3.13 9.13 3.16
C LEU A 49 1.90 8.86 2.27
N ALA A 50 0.69 8.78 2.86
CA ALA A 50 -0.53 8.55 2.09
C ALA A 50 -0.87 9.72 1.16
N THR A 51 -0.26 10.87 1.35
CA THR A 51 -0.49 12.05 0.50
C THR A 51 0.55 12.21 -0.60
N ILE A 52 1.47 11.26 -0.75
CA ILE A 52 2.47 11.31 -1.83
C ILE A 52 1.77 11.32 -3.19
N ASP A 53 2.32 12.08 -4.12
CA ASP A 53 1.78 12.19 -5.47
C ASP A 53 2.25 11.01 -6.31
N LEU A 54 1.32 10.09 -6.61
CA LEU A 54 1.58 8.91 -7.41
C LEU A 54 0.69 8.97 -8.66
N ALA A 55 1.23 8.52 -9.78
CA ALA A 55 0.48 8.40 -11.02
C ALA A 55 0.32 6.91 -11.38
N GLU A 56 -0.77 6.57 -12.06
CA GLU A 56 -0.92 5.23 -12.62
C GLU A 56 0.20 4.97 -13.62
N GLY A 57 0.75 3.77 -13.57
CA GLY A 57 1.92 3.40 -14.36
C GLY A 57 3.24 3.81 -13.77
N GLN A 58 3.25 4.57 -12.68
CA GLN A 58 4.46 5.02 -12.00
C GLN A 58 5.26 3.84 -11.48
N LEU A 59 6.55 3.82 -11.78
CA LEU A 59 7.47 2.84 -11.22
C LEU A 59 7.92 3.32 -9.85
N VAL A 60 7.86 2.43 -8.87
CA VAL A 60 8.19 2.76 -7.48
C VAL A 60 9.03 1.66 -6.85
N SER A 61 9.83 2.05 -5.86
CA SER A 61 10.45 1.13 -4.91
C SER A 61 9.67 1.23 -3.61
N ALA A 62 9.16 0.12 -3.12
CA ALA A 62 8.31 0.11 -1.94
C ALA A 62 8.81 -0.88 -0.90
N SER A 63 8.75 -0.48 0.37
CA SER A 63 9.00 -1.34 1.50
C SER A 63 7.66 -1.81 2.04
N ILE A 64 7.43 -3.12 2.00
CA ILE A 64 6.15 -3.73 2.31
C ILE A 64 6.24 -4.46 3.65
N ARG A 65 5.20 -4.29 4.46
CA ARG A 65 5.04 -5.03 5.70
C ARG A 65 3.78 -5.87 5.62
N PHE A 66 3.91 -7.14 5.99
CA PHE A 66 2.78 -8.05 6.14
C PHE A 66 2.47 -8.22 7.61
N HIS A 67 1.20 -8.16 7.97
CA HIS A 67 0.75 -8.33 9.35
C HIS A 67 -0.45 -9.26 9.36
N ILE A 68 -0.39 -10.28 10.22
CA ILE A 68 -1.49 -11.22 10.39
C ILE A 68 -2.13 -10.98 11.75
N HIS A 69 -3.46 -10.93 11.78
CA HIS A 69 -4.21 -10.86 13.02
C HIS A 69 -5.44 -11.76 12.95
N GLU A 70 -5.89 -12.21 14.11
CA GLU A 70 -7.07 -13.06 14.23
C GLU A 70 -8.16 -12.31 14.97
N ASN A 71 -9.41 -12.53 14.54
CA ASN A 71 -10.56 -11.93 15.17
C ASN A 71 -11.76 -12.85 14.95
N ASN A 72 -12.40 -13.29 16.06
CA ASN A 72 -13.57 -14.17 16.02
C ASN A 72 -13.37 -15.45 15.22
N GLY A 73 -12.17 -16.06 15.33
CA GLY A 73 -11.85 -17.28 14.62
C GLY A 73 -11.44 -17.09 13.17
N ASN A 74 -11.44 -15.87 12.67
CA ASN A 74 -10.99 -15.55 11.30
C ASN A 74 -9.59 -14.98 11.32
N THR A 75 -8.81 -15.35 10.32
CA THR A 75 -7.44 -14.83 10.13
C THR A 75 -7.44 -13.80 9.03
N TYR A 76 -6.88 -12.64 9.31
CA TYR A 76 -6.78 -11.53 8.37
C TYR A 76 -5.32 -11.20 8.12
N GLN A 77 -5.01 -10.80 6.89
CA GLN A 77 -3.67 -10.36 6.52
C GLN A 77 -3.74 -8.95 6.00
N ASP A 78 -2.98 -8.06 6.62
CA ASP A 78 -2.83 -6.68 6.17
C ASP A 78 -1.52 -6.52 5.42
N VAL A 79 -1.54 -5.78 4.32
CA VAL A 79 -0.37 -5.43 3.53
C VAL A 79 -0.24 -3.91 3.60
N THR A 80 0.82 -3.45 4.25
CA THR A 80 1.04 -2.02 4.48
C THR A 80 2.34 -1.59 3.82
N ILE A 81 2.33 -0.43 3.17
CA ILE A 81 3.54 0.19 2.63
C ILE A 81 4.17 1.04 3.72
N ARG A 82 5.38 0.69 4.13
CA ARG A 82 6.14 1.43 5.13
C ARG A 82 6.88 2.60 4.53
N ASP A 83 7.32 2.47 3.29
CA ASP A 83 8.00 3.51 2.55
C ASP A 83 7.81 3.29 1.07
N ILE A 84 7.77 4.36 0.29
CA ILE A 84 7.60 4.30 -1.15
C ILE A 84 8.38 5.46 -1.78
N VAL A 85 9.16 5.14 -2.80
CA VAL A 85 10.00 6.10 -3.51
C VAL A 85 9.68 6.00 -5.00
N LYS A 86 9.38 7.12 -5.61
CA LYS A 86 9.19 7.18 -7.08
C LYS A 86 10.53 7.02 -7.78
N LEU A 87 10.56 6.16 -8.76
CA LEU A 87 11.77 5.91 -9.55
C LEU A 87 11.77 6.71 -10.85
#